data_e772b64165551d04a2c9b782044f78bb
#
_entry.id   e772b64165551d04a2c9b782044f78bb
#
_cell.length_a   1.000
_cell.length_b   1.000
_cell.length_c   1.000
_cell.angle_alpha   90.00
_cell.angle_beta   90.00
_cell.angle_gamma   90.00
#
_symmetry.space_group_name_H-M   'P 1'
#
loop_
_entity.id
_entity.type
_entity.pdbx_description
1 polymer ?
#
loop_
_entity_poly.entity_id
_entity_poly.type
_entity_poly.pdbx_seq_one_letter_code
_entity_poly.pdbx_strand_id
1 'polypeptide(L)'
;MIKGISKLVSLLFHPLFIITYVTLFYLAVDPYSFGVHSLDAQVPFLLMIFFTTAVIPIIAVLMMKFLGLVQSFELSDSKERIGPYIITGIFYIWLTVNLINNAEVPRLYVVFILGSAIGLFMAFFINNFIKISAHGVGMGGALGFFLLLLRSPVDQVWLTLGSQGAIGIPIIYWF
;
A
#
# COMPACT_ATOMS: atom_id res chain seq x y z
N MET A 1 27.73 8.21 8.85
CA MET A 1 26.42 8.76 9.29
C MET A 1 25.39 8.78 8.16
N ILE A 2 25.64 9.40 7.02
CA ILE A 2 24.72 9.53 5.88
C ILE A 2 24.23 8.17 5.35
N LYS A 3 25.12 7.18 5.20
CA LYS A 3 24.73 5.82 4.73
C LYS A 3 23.76 5.09 5.69
N GLY A 4 23.81 5.35 7.00
CA GLY A 4 22.88 4.76 7.97
C GLY A 4 21.48 5.38 7.85
N ILE A 5 21.42 6.69 7.73
CA ILE A 5 20.16 7.44 7.58
C ILE A 5 19.46 7.03 6.27
N SER A 6 20.20 6.94 5.16
CA SER A 6 19.61 6.53 3.87
C SER A 6 19.05 5.10 3.89
N LYS A 7 19.70 4.18 4.60
CA LYS A 7 19.18 2.81 4.79
C LYS A 7 17.90 2.80 5.64
N LEU A 8 17.86 3.60 6.72
CA LEU A 8 16.67 3.71 7.57
C LEU A 8 15.49 4.29 6.79
N VAL A 9 15.70 5.37 6.04
CA VAL A 9 14.67 5.98 5.18
C VAL A 9 14.19 4.98 4.12
N SER A 10 15.09 4.27 3.45
CA SER A 10 14.73 3.25 2.47
C SER A 10 13.93 2.09 3.07
N LEU A 11 14.19 1.73 4.33
CA LEU A 11 13.44 0.70 5.03
C LEU A 11 12.05 1.19 5.42
N LEU A 12 11.93 2.40 5.96
CA LEU A 12 10.65 3.00 6.36
C LEU A 12 9.73 3.22 5.15
N PHE A 13 10.28 3.68 4.03
CA PHE A 13 9.51 3.88 2.79
C PHE A 13 9.59 2.68 1.85
N HIS A 14 9.81 1.48 2.40
CA HIS A 14 9.83 0.28 1.58
C HIS A 14 8.46 0.05 0.92
N PRO A 15 8.40 -0.30 -0.38
CA PRO A 15 7.15 -0.40 -1.14
C PRO A 15 6.12 -1.35 -0.51
N LEU A 16 6.54 -2.37 0.21
CA LEU A 16 5.64 -3.29 0.92
C LEU A 16 4.82 -2.62 2.04
N PHE A 17 5.30 -1.51 2.61
CA PHE A 17 4.58 -0.78 3.67
C PHE A 17 3.68 0.33 3.12
N ILE A 18 3.82 0.70 1.85
CA ILE A 18 3.07 1.83 1.26
C ILE A 18 1.57 1.62 1.39
N ILE A 19 1.05 0.42 1.08
CA ILE A 19 -0.38 0.13 1.21
C ILE A 19 -0.83 0.26 2.66
N THR A 20 -0.05 -0.26 3.61
CA THR A 20 -0.33 -0.12 5.05
C THR A 20 -0.38 1.34 5.49
N TYR A 21 0.55 2.18 5.02
CA TYR A 21 0.55 3.61 5.34
C TYR A 21 -0.65 4.35 4.74
N VAL A 22 -0.98 4.04 3.49
CA VAL A 22 -2.18 4.59 2.84
C VAL A 22 -3.44 4.17 3.59
N THR A 23 -3.53 2.91 4.02
CA THR A 23 -4.66 2.39 4.82
C THR A 23 -4.75 3.10 6.16
N LEU A 24 -3.62 3.21 6.88
CA LEU A 24 -3.57 3.91 8.16
C LEU A 24 -4.01 5.36 8.02
N PHE A 25 -3.51 6.06 7.01
CA PHE A 25 -3.91 7.43 6.72
C PHE A 25 -5.41 7.52 6.42
N TYR A 26 -5.94 6.65 5.55
CA TYR A 26 -7.35 6.71 5.16
C TYR A 26 -8.26 6.40 6.34
N LEU A 27 -7.96 5.40 7.15
CA LEU A 27 -8.70 5.10 8.39
C LEU A 27 -8.64 6.24 9.40
N ALA A 28 -7.52 6.97 9.47
CA ALA A 28 -7.39 8.12 10.37
C ALA A 28 -8.20 9.33 9.90
N VAL A 29 -8.34 9.52 8.58
CA VAL A 29 -9.06 10.65 8.00
C VAL A 29 -10.55 10.36 7.88
N ASP A 30 -10.93 9.18 7.41
CA ASP A 30 -12.33 8.80 7.17
C ASP A 30 -12.58 7.32 7.53
N PRO A 31 -12.66 7.00 8.83
CA PRO A 31 -12.95 5.64 9.29
C PRO A 31 -14.35 5.17 8.88
N TYR A 32 -15.30 6.10 8.77
CA TYR A 32 -16.70 5.80 8.47
C TYR A 32 -16.89 5.21 7.08
N SER A 33 -16.05 5.60 6.13
CA SER A 33 -16.05 5.02 4.77
C SER A 33 -15.80 3.52 4.74
N PHE A 34 -15.15 2.95 5.79
CA PHE A 34 -14.89 1.52 5.91
C PHE A 34 -15.93 0.78 6.78
N GLY A 35 -17.07 1.41 7.10
CA GLY A 35 -18.05 0.84 8.02
C GLY A 35 -17.54 0.66 9.45
N VAL A 36 -16.41 1.29 9.80
CA VAL A 36 -15.69 1.08 11.04
C VAL A 36 -15.91 2.27 11.98
N HIS A 37 -16.60 2.03 13.08
CA HIS A 37 -17.01 3.10 14.01
C HIS A 37 -16.21 3.09 15.33
N SER A 38 -15.28 2.14 15.50
CA SER A 38 -14.45 2.02 16.70
C SER A 38 -13.01 1.67 16.37
N LEU A 39 -12.06 2.07 17.21
CA LEU A 39 -10.64 1.69 17.09
C LEU A 39 -10.45 0.17 17.13
N ASP A 40 -11.25 -0.53 17.95
CA ASP A 40 -11.17 -1.99 18.08
C ASP A 40 -11.49 -2.71 16.77
N ALA A 41 -12.39 -2.15 15.95
CA ALA A 41 -12.71 -2.70 14.63
C ALA A 41 -11.71 -2.26 13.54
N GLN A 42 -11.05 -1.11 13.69
CA GLN A 42 -10.01 -0.65 12.75
C GLN A 42 -8.73 -1.48 12.80
N VAL A 43 -8.32 -1.89 14.03
CA VAL A 43 -7.06 -2.62 14.22
C VAL A 43 -7.04 -3.96 13.49
N PRO A 44 -8.05 -4.84 13.56
CA PRO A 44 -8.06 -6.10 12.82
C PRO A 44 -7.96 -5.88 11.29
N PHE A 45 -8.67 -4.89 10.74
CA PHE A 45 -8.59 -4.56 9.33
C PHE A 45 -7.19 -4.11 8.93
N LEU A 46 -6.59 -3.18 9.68
CA LEU A 46 -5.23 -2.70 9.44
C LEU A 46 -4.21 -3.84 9.55
N LEU A 47 -4.36 -4.72 10.54
CA LEU A 47 -3.49 -5.89 10.68
C LEU A 47 -3.64 -6.84 9.50
N MET A 48 -4.86 -7.12 9.03
CA MET A 48 -5.10 -7.94 7.84
C MET A 48 -4.36 -7.36 6.62
N ILE A 49 -4.46 -6.06 6.39
CA ILE A 49 -3.76 -5.37 5.30
C ILE A 49 -2.24 -5.50 5.49
N PHE A 50 -1.72 -5.17 6.67
CA PHE A 50 -0.30 -5.26 6.97
C PHE A 50 0.27 -6.67 6.77
N PHE A 51 -0.41 -7.68 7.32
CA PHE A 51 0.04 -9.07 7.15
C PHE A 51 0.04 -9.49 5.69
N THR A 52 -1.00 -9.18 4.94
CA THR A 52 -1.14 -9.58 3.54
C THR A 52 -0.16 -8.84 2.62
N THR A 53 0.05 -7.54 2.84
CA THR A 53 0.84 -6.71 1.90
C THR A 53 2.31 -6.61 2.26
N ALA A 54 2.69 -6.87 3.51
CA ALA A 54 4.06 -6.77 3.97
C ALA A 54 4.59 -8.08 4.56
N VAL A 55 3.96 -8.62 5.61
CA VAL A 55 4.52 -9.75 6.37
C VAL A 55 4.63 -11.00 5.50
N ILE A 56 3.55 -11.40 4.83
CA ILE A 56 3.55 -12.60 4.00
C ILE A 56 4.55 -12.49 2.82
N PRO A 57 4.59 -11.39 2.05
CA PRO A 57 5.63 -11.20 1.03
C PRO A 57 7.06 -11.23 1.59
N ILE A 58 7.30 -10.63 2.77
CA ILE A 58 8.62 -10.69 3.42
C ILE A 58 8.99 -12.14 3.74
N ILE A 59 8.08 -12.90 4.35
CA ILE A 59 8.30 -14.32 4.65
C ILE A 59 8.60 -15.10 3.36
N ALA A 60 7.85 -14.86 2.30
CA ALA A 60 8.07 -15.51 1.01
C ALA A 60 9.46 -15.22 0.44
N VAL A 61 9.92 -13.96 0.49
CA VAL A 61 11.28 -13.57 0.06
C VAL A 61 12.34 -14.21 0.96
N LEU A 62 12.11 -14.28 2.28
CA LEU A 62 12.99 -14.99 3.21
C LEU A 62 13.10 -16.47 2.82
N MET A 63 11.99 -17.15 2.56
CA MET A 63 11.99 -18.55 2.12
C MET A 63 12.73 -18.73 0.79
N MET A 64 12.55 -17.83 -0.17
CA MET A 64 13.31 -17.84 -1.42
C MET A 64 14.80 -17.72 -1.18
N LYS A 65 15.23 -16.89 -0.22
CA LYS A 65 16.64 -16.76 0.15
C LYS A 65 17.17 -18.03 0.78
N PHE A 66 16.44 -18.66 1.70
CA PHE A 66 16.85 -19.95 2.29
C PHE A 66 16.96 -21.07 1.26
N LEU A 67 16.13 -21.04 0.21
CA LEU A 67 16.20 -21.98 -0.91
C LEU A 67 17.29 -21.64 -1.93
N GLY A 68 18.07 -20.57 -1.74
CA GLY A 68 19.13 -20.14 -2.65
C GLY A 68 18.62 -19.50 -3.96
N LEU A 69 17.31 -19.19 -4.07
CA LEU A 69 16.71 -18.55 -5.24
C LEU A 69 17.01 -17.04 -5.29
N VAL A 70 17.36 -16.45 -4.16
CA VAL A 70 17.75 -15.05 -4.01
C VAL A 70 19.03 -14.99 -3.18
N GLN A 71 20.05 -14.31 -3.67
CA GLN A 71 21.36 -14.27 -3.00
C GLN A 71 21.44 -13.16 -1.94
N SER A 72 20.78 -12.02 -2.18
CA SER A 72 20.81 -10.90 -1.26
C SER A 72 19.43 -10.26 -1.07
N PHE A 73 19.19 -9.66 0.11
CA PHE A 73 17.97 -8.86 0.35
C PHE A 73 17.96 -7.53 -0.42
N GLU A 74 19.09 -7.09 -0.92
CA GLU A 74 19.18 -5.85 -1.71
C GLU A 74 18.61 -6.05 -3.12
N LEU A 75 18.40 -7.32 -3.55
CA LEU A 75 17.87 -7.69 -4.86
C LEU A 75 18.55 -6.89 -5.98
N SER A 76 19.88 -6.91 -5.96
CA SER A 76 20.69 -6.05 -6.84
C SER A 76 20.59 -6.45 -8.31
N ASP A 77 20.40 -7.74 -8.58
CA ASP A 77 20.14 -8.26 -9.92
C ASP A 77 18.65 -8.18 -10.29
N SER A 78 18.36 -7.85 -11.54
CA SER A 78 17.01 -7.84 -12.09
C SER A 78 16.31 -9.18 -11.98
N LYS A 79 17.06 -10.28 -12.14
CA LYS A 79 16.53 -11.65 -12.06
C LYS A 79 16.08 -12.02 -10.65
N GLU A 80 16.79 -11.56 -9.63
CA GLU A 80 16.43 -11.82 -8.22
C GLU A 80 15.10 -11.16 -7.82
N ARG A 81 14.67 -10.11 -8.53
CA ARG A 81 13.42 -9.38 -8.26
C ARG A 81 12.18 -10.06 -8.85
N ILE A 82 12.35 -10.96 -9.80
CA ILE A 82 11.27 -11.63 -10.50
C ILE A 82 10.34 -12.35 -9.51
N GLY A 83 10.90 -13.21 -8.67
CA GLY A 83 10.13 -13.95 -7.67
C GLY A 83 9.39 -13.06 -6.67
N PRO A 84 10.07 -12.11 -6.00
CA PRO A 84 9.44 -11.14 -5.12
C PRO A 84 8.28 -10.36 -5.76
N TYR A 85 8.43 -9.89 -7.01
CA TYR A 85 7.36 -9.18 -7.71
C TYR A 85 6.14 -10.06 -7.95
N ILE A 86 6.37 -11.31 -8.44
CA ILE A 86 5.28 -12.26 -8.73
C ILE A 86 4.52 -12.59 -7.44
N ILE A 87 5.25 -12.98 -6.38
CA ILE A 87 4.64 -13.38 -5.11
C ILE A 87 3.83 -12.23 -4.51
N THR A 88 4.45 -11.04 -4.41
CA THR A 88 3.76 -9.86 -3.87
C THR A 88 2.53 -9.50 -4.70
N GLY A 89 2.64 -9.54 -6.04
CA GLY A 89 1.54 -9.27 -6.94
C GLY A 89 0.37 -10.26 -6.78
N ILE A 90 0.65 -11.55 -6.58
CA ILE A 90 -0.36 -12.57 -6.31
C ILE A 90 -1.13 -12.25 -5.02
N PHE A 91 -0.42 -11.88 -3.93
CA PHE A 91 -1.08 -11.51 -2.68
C PHE A 91 -1.90 -10.23 -2.80
N TYR A 92 -1.46 -9.26 -3.61
CA TYR A 92 -2.24 -8.05 -3.85
C TYR A 92 -3.50 -8.33 -4.67
N ILE A 93 -3.44 -9.23 -5.67
CA ILE A 93 -4.65 -9.70 -6.38
C ILE A 93 -5.58 -10.45 -5.42
N TRP A 94 -5.03 -11.36 -4.62
CA TRP A 94 -5.82 -12.10 -3.64
C TRP A 94 -6.54 -11.15 -2.66
N LEU A 95 -5.83 -10.15 -2.15
CA LEU A 95 -6.42 -9.11 -1.30
C LEU A 95 -7.52 -8.35 -2.04
N THR A 96 -7.29 -7.94 -3.30
CA THR A 96 -8.30 -7.27 -4.12
C THR A 96 -9.57 -8.11 -4.24
N VAL A 97 -9.44 -9.41 -4.55
CA VAL A 97 -10.57 -10.34 -4.69
C VAL A 97 -11.36 -10.46 -3.39
N ASN A 98 -10.68 -10.46 -2.24
CA ASN A 98 -11.35 -10.50 -0.93
C ASN A 98 -12.08 -9.19 -0.59
N LEU A 99 -11.56 -8.04 -1.03
CA LEU A 99 -12.13 -6.74 -0.71
C LEU A 99 -13.21 -6.28 -1.71
N ILE A 100 -13.19 -6.74 -2.96
CA ILE A 100 -14.05 -6.24 -4.03
C ILE A 100 -15.55 -6.47 -3.75
N ASN A 101 -15.87 -7.55 -3.03
CA ASN A 101 -17.25 -7.92 -2.68
C ASN A 101 -17.66 -7.44 -1.29
N ASN A 102 -16.75 -6.77 -0.57
CA ASN A 102 -17.07 -6.20 0.74
C ASN A 102 -17.66 -4.79 0.54
N ALA A 103 -18.98 -4.66 0.83
CA ALA A 103 -19.70 -3.41 0.67
C ALA A 103 -19.23 -2.30 1.64
N GLU A 104 -18.56 -2.67 2.74
CA GLU A 104 -18.03 -1.75 3.74
C GLU A 104 -16.70 -1.12 3.31
N VAL A 105 -16.02 -1.70 2.31
CA VAL A 105 -14.73 -1.17 1.85
C VAL A 105 -14.93 -0.20 0.70
N PRO A 106 -14.38 1.03 0.79
CA PRO A 106 -14.52 2.03 -0.26
C PRO A 106 -14.02 1.52 -1.61
N ARG A 107 -14.81 1.71 -2.66
CA ARG A 107 -14.44 1.28 -4.01
C ARG A 107 -13.12 1.89 -4.49
N LEU A 108 -12.88 3.15 -4.16
CA LEU A 108 -11.62 3.83 -4.49
C LEU A 108 -10.41 3.12 -3.86
N TYR A 109 -10.55 2.64 -2.62
CA TYR A 109 -9.51 1.89 -1.95
C TYR A 109 -9.26 0.52 -2.61
N VAL A 110 -10.32 -0.19 -3.00
CA VAL A 110 -10.20 -1.46 -3.74
C VAL A 110 -9.48 -1.25 -5.08
N VAL A 111 -9.82 -0.17 -5.80
CA VAL A 111 -9.16 0.22 -7.06
C VAL A 111 -7.67 0.54 -6.82
N PHE A 112 -7.32 1.16 -5.69
CA PHE A 112 -5.93 1.41 -5.32
C PHE A 112 -5.15 0.11 -5.11
N ILE A 113 -5.72 -0.88 -4.40
CA ILE A 113 -5.07 -2.19 -4.21
C ILE A 113 -4.89 -2.90 -5.55
N LEU A 114 -5.93 -2.92 -6.40
CA LEU A 114 -5.84 -3.49 -7.75
C LEU A 114 -4.78 -2.77 -8.59
N GLY A 115 -4.77 -1.44 -8.57
CA GLY A 115 -3.78 -0.63 -9.26
C GLY A 115 -2.35 -0.91 -8.78
N SER A 116 -2.18 -1.18 -7.47
CA SER A 116 -0.90 -1.58 -6.89
C SER A 116 -0.45 -2.95 -7.40
N ALA A 117 -1.37 -3.92 -7.54
CA ALA A 117 -1.08 -5.22 -8.13
C ALA A 117 -0.68 -5.09 -9.60
N ILE A 118 -1.45 -4.32 -10.39
CA ILE A 118 -1.12 -4.06 -11.81
C ILE A 118 0.24 -3.37 -11.92
N GLY A 119 0.51 -2.35 -11.09
CA GLY A 119 1.78 -1.65 -11.05
C GLY A 119 2.97 -2.58 -10.78
N LEU A 120 2.80 -3.54 -9.86
CA LEU A 120 3.81 -4.58 -9.59
C LEU A 120 4.06 -5.50 -10.79
N PHE A 121 3.01 -5.97 -11.46
CA PHE A 121 3.17 -6.79 -12.66
C PHE A 121 3.77 -6.01 -13.84
N MET A 122 3.43 -4.73 -13.99
CA MET A 122 4.08 -3.84 -14.95
C MET A 122 5.55 -3.63 -14.61
N ALA A 123 5.87 -3.42 -13.33
CA ALA A 123 7.25 -3.33 -12.86
C ALA A 123 8.02 -4.63 -13.10
N PHE A 124 7.42 -5.78 -12.84
CA PHE A 124 7.99 -7.09 -13.17
C PHE A 124 8.28 -7.20 -14.68
N PHE A 125 7.31 -6.87 -15.52
CA PHE A 125 7.47 -6.97 -16.97
C PHE A 125 8.60 -6.06 -17.48
N ILE A 126 8.58 -4.79 -17.08
CA ILE A 126 9.60 -3.80 -17.51
C ILE A 126 10.98 -4.13 -16.95
N ASN A 127 11.05 -4.69 -15.72
CA ASN A 127 12.31 -5.07 -15.08
C ASN A 127 13.09 -6.15 -15.85
N ASN A 128 12.43 -6.89 -16.76
CA ASN A 128 13.13 -7.82 -17.64
C ASN A 128 13.96 -7.13 -18.73
N PHE A 129 13.64 -5.89 -19.04
CA PHE A 129 14.33 -5.10 -20.09
C PHE A 129 15.21 -4.01 -19.49
N ILE A 130 14.71 -3.31 -18.48
CA ILE A 130 15.40 -2.22 -17.78
C ILE A 130 15.18 -2.31 -16.29
N LYS A 131 16.19 -1.98 -15.48
CA LYS A 131 16.08 -1.98 -14.03
C LYS A 131 15.13 -0.89 -13.56
N ILE A 132 14.03 -1.29 -12.92
CA ILE A 132 13.01 -0.38 -12.38
C ILE A 132 13.16 -0.22 -10.86
N SER A 133 12.83 0.97 -10.36
CA SER A 133 12.77 1.24 -8.92
C SER A 133 11.43 0.84 -8.33
N ALA A 134 11.41 -0.19 -7.48
CA ALA A 134 10.23 -0.60 -6.73
C ALA A 134 9.68 0.53 -5.84
N HIS A 135 10.57 1.33 -5.24
CA HIS A 135 10.18 2.51 -4.46
C HIS A 135 9.45 3.55 -5.31
N GLY A 136 9.94 3.80 -6.54
CA GLY A 136 9.28 4.72 -7.47
C GLY A 136 7.87 4.26 -7.84
N VAL A 137 7.69 2.95 -8.08
CA VAL A 137 6.36 2.37 -8.37
C VAL A 137 5.42 2.51 -7.18
N GLY A 138 5.87 2.17 -5.96
CA GLY A 138 5.06 2.27 -4.75
C GLY A 138 4.65 3.71 -4.44
N MET A 139 5.61 4.64 -4.47
CA MET A 139 5.35 6.07 -4.21
C MET A 139 4.46 6.69 -5.29
N GLY A 140 4.66 6.33 -6.57
CA GLY A 140 3.80 6.76 -7.66
C GLY A 140 2.36 6.28 -7.52
N GLY A 141 2.17 5.02 -7.08
CA GLY A 141 0.86 4.46 -6.76
C GLY A 141 0.16 5.20 -5.63
N ALA A 142 0.88 5.48 -4.53
CA ALA A 142 0.34 6.25 -3.40
C ALA A 142 -0.05 7.68 -3.83
N LEU A 143 0.82 8.36 -4.58
CA LEU A 143 0.52 9.69 -5.11
C LEU A 143 -0.74 9.67 -6.00
N GLY A 144 -0.84 8.69 -6.91
CA GLY A 144 -2.02 8.52 -7.77
C GLY A 144 -3.29 8.33 -6.96
N PHE A 145 -3.25 7.52 -5.88
CA PHE A 145 -4.37 7.33 -4.97
C PHE A 145 -4.80 8.64 -4.32
N PHE A 146 -3.86 9.42 -3.74
CA PHE A 146 -4.18 10.70 -3.11
C PHE A 146 -4.75 11.71 -4.10
N LEU A 147 -4.23 11.75 -5.33
CA LEU A 147 -4.79 12.62 -6.38
C LEU A 147 -6.22 12.23 -6.76
N LEU A 148 -6.51 10.91 -6.81
CA LEU A 148 -7.87 10.43 -7.06
C LEU A 148 -8.78 10.71 -5.86
N LEU A 149 -8.28 10.55 -4.63
CA LEU A 149 -9.02 10.87 -3.41
C LEU A 149 -9.41 12.35 -3.37
N LEU A 150 -8.50 13.24 -3.75
CA LEU A 150 -8.77 14.69 -3.84
C LEU A 150 -9.79 15.05 -4.93
N ARG A 151 -9.90 14.24 -5.99
CA ARG A 151 -10.87 14.45 -7.09
C ARG A 151 -12.19 13.71 -6.90
N SER A 152 -12.27 12.76 -5.97
CA SER A 152 -13.51 12.08 -5.66
C SER A 152 -14.50 13.11 -5.12
N PRO A 153 -15.73 13.18 -5.65
CA PRO A 153 -16.79 13.96 -5.03
C PRO A 153 -17.23 13.26 -3.75
N VAL A 154 -16.38 13.30 -2.75
CA VAL A 154 -16.74 12.92 -1.40
C VAL A 154 -17.51 14.12 -0.85
N ASP A 155 -18.80 14.00 -0.72
CA ASP A 155 -19.63 14.94 0.03
C ASP A 155 -19.05 15.01 1.45
N GLN A 156 -18.11 15.92 1.66
CA GLN A 156 -17.47 16.26 2.93
C GLN A 156 -16.52 15.20 3.51
N VAL A 157 -15.23 15.30 3.20
CA VAL A 157 -14.18 14.70 4.02
C VAL A 157 -14.07 15.52 5.32
N TRP A 158 -14.59 14.96 6.42
CA TRP A 158 -14.47 15.54 7.74
C TRP A 158 -13.16 15.07 8.38
N LEU A 159 -12.20 15.96 8.54
CA LEU A 159 -11.03 15.69 9.39
C LEU A 159 -11.46 15.80 10.86
N THR A 160 -11.71 14.68 11.50
CA THR A 160 -11.89 14.62 12.95
C THR A 160 -10.52 14.57 13.64
N LEU A 161 -9.97 15.71 13.96
CA LEU A 161 -8.78 15.84 14.82
C LEU A 161 -9.21 15.86 16.29
N GLY A 162 -9.19 14.68 16.94
CA GLY A 162 -9.31 14.57 18.39
C GLY A 162 -10.71 14.23 18.92
N SER A 163 -10.75 13.63 20.10
CA SER A 163 -11.93 13.10 20.79
C SER A 163 -12.92 14.17 21.34
N GLN A 164 -12.73 15.42 21.04
CA GLN A 164 -13.56 16.54 21.52
C GLN A 164 -13.79 17.55 20.39
N GLY A 165 -14.78 17.28 19.57
CA GLY A 165 -15.30 18.24 18.61
C GLY A 165 -14.79 18.03 17.18
N ALA A 166 -15.74 17.80 16.27
CA ALA A 166 -15.49 17.78 14.83
C ALA A 166 -15.13 19.21 14.38
N ILE A 167 -13.86 19.47 14.15
CA ILE A 167 -13.46 20.63 13.35
C ILE A 167 -13.52 20.17 11.91
N GLY A 168 -14.69 20.32 11.28
CA GLY A 168 -14.85 20.12 9.85
C GLY A 168 -14.09 21.23 9.12
N ILE A 169 -13.00 20.89 8.45
CA ILE A 169 -12.45 21.76 7.43
C ILE A 169 -13.09 21.29 6.13
N PRO A 170 -14.08 22.03 5.58
CA PRO A 170 -14.59 21.73 4.27
C PRO A 170 -13.45 21.96 3.27
N ILE A 171 -12.96 20.91 2.64
CA ILE A 171 -12.13 21.09 1.46
C ILE A 171 -13.10 21.52 0.36
N ILE A 172 -13.32 22.81 0.24
CA ILE A 172 -14.12 23.42 -0.80
C ILE A 172 -13.33 23.27 -2.08
N TYR A 173 -13.81 22.45 -3.00
CA TYR A 173 -13.31 22.42 -4.37
C TYR A 173 -13.73 23.72 -5.06
N TRP A 174 -12.75 24.54 -5.37
CA TRP A 174 -12.91 25.64 -6.32
C TRP A 174 -12.80 25.07 -7.73
N PHE A 175 -13.94 24.94 -8.38
CA PHE A 175 -14.06 25.01 -9.86
C PHE A 175 -15.38 25.65 -10.21
#